data_a2ec742e2bd4ab977bc3cfac1f8346ab
#
_entry.id   a2ec742e2bd4ab977bc3cfac1f8346ab
#
_cell.length_a   1.000
_cell.length_b   1.000
_cell.length_c   1.000
_cell.angle_alpha   90.00
_cell.angle_beta   90.00
_cell.angle_gamma   90.00
#
_symmetry.space_group_name_H-M   'P 1'
#
loop_
_entity.id
_entity.type
_entity.pdbx_description
1 polymer ?
#
loop_
_entity_poly.entity_id
_entity_poly.type
_entity_poly.pdbx_seq_one_letter_code
_entity_poly.pdbx_strand_id
1 'polypeptide(L)'
;MLRLFLWSGAAALLLGSAAPPPPIVASPAAFTVEEPPEAPPEPKLLYEPQRLSEALAEPPVVAEAPDPPTGGVRIVVSIPLQKAYVFDDGELLWTAPVSTGKRGHETPTGSFPILQKKVHHRSNKYDDAPMPYMQRLTWSGIALHAGHVPGYPASHGCIRLPRSHAKRLFAITDGGTTVTITKRKPRSPEAAMRMT
;
A
#
# COMPACT_ATOMS: atom_id res chain seq x y z
N MET A 1 37.22 -58.18 -27.90
CA MET A 1 36.47 -59.35 -27.39
C MET A 1 35.19 -58.89 -26.79
N LEU A 2 34.15 -59.32 -27.38
CA LEU A 2 32.71 -59.01 -27.22
C LEU A 2 32.12 -59.74 -26.02
N ARG A 3 31.39 -59.11 -25.14
CA ARG A 3 30.36 -59.79 -24.31
C ARG A 3 29.14 -58.87 -24.12
N LEU A 4 28.11 -59.22 -24.91
CA LEU A 4 26.71 -58.85 -24.68
C LEU A 4 26.21 -59.54 -23.40
N PHE A 5 25.50 -58.82 -22.57
CA PHE A 5 24.53 -59.39 -21.60
C PHE A 5 23.15 -58.81 -21.89
N LEU A 6 22.33 -59.65 -22.50
CA LEU A 6 20.88 -59.49 -22.60
C LEU A 6 20.27 -59.87 -21.24
N TRP A 7 19.49 -58.98 -20.66
CA TRP A 7 18.58 -59.32 -19.55
C TRP A 7 17.15 -59.00 -19.96
N SER A 8 16.43 -60.11 -20.26
CA SER A 8 14.98 -60.16 -20.40
C SER A 8 14.36 -60.11 -18.99
N GLY A 9 13.57 -59.09 -18.71
CA GLY A 9 12.77 -58.99 -17.52
C GLY A 9 11.31 -58.77 -17.91
N ALA A 10 10.50 -59.82 -17.83
CA ALA A 10 9.04 -59.77 -18.08
C ALA A 10 8.36 -59.00 -16.94
N ALA A 11 7.71 -57.89 -17.26
CA ALA A 11 6.84 -57.18 -16.34
C ALA A 11 5.41 -57.75 -16.45
N ALA A 12 4.95 -58.41 -15.39
CA ALA A 12 3.58 -58.88 -15.25
C ALA A 12 2.66 -57.68 -14.94
N LEU A 13 1.70 -57.42 -15.84
CA LEU A 13 0.60 -56.49 -15.59
C LEU A 13 -0.37 -57.14 -14.59
N LEU A 14 -0.44 -56.60 -13.38
CA LEU A 14 -1.55 -56.84 -12.46
C LEU A 14 -2.67 -55.82 -12.76
N LEU A 15 -3.70 -56.29 -13.47
CA LEU A 15 -4.97 -55.58 -13.60
C LEU A 15 -5.73 -55.62 -12.29
N GLY A 16 -5.59 -54.55 -11.50
CA GLY A 16 -6.41 -54.30 -10.30
C GLY A 16 -7.82 -53.87 -10.74
N SER A 17 -8.79 -54.76 -10.59
CA SER A 17 -10.21 -54.46 -10.75
C SER A 17 -10.65 -53.55 -9.60
N ALA A 18 -10.83 -52.25 -9.87
CA ALA A 18 -11.45 -51.32 -8.94
C ALA A 18 -12.97 -51.49 -8.98
N ALA A 19 -13.57 -51.89 -7.88
CA ALA A 19 -15.02 -51.94 -7.72
C ALA A 19 -15.61 -50.49 -7.80
N PRO A 20 -16.78 -50.31 -8.41
CA PRO A 20 -17.43 -49.01 -8.46
C PRO A 20 -17.90 -48.59 -7.05
N PRO A 21 -17.86 -47.28 -6.75
CA PRO A 21 -18.36 -46.77 -5.48
C PRO A 21 -19.90 -46.95 -5.38
N PRO A 22 -20.44 -47.12 -4.16
CA PRO A 22 -21.87 -47.27 -3.98
C PRO A 22 -22.63 -45.96 -4.33
N PRO A 23 -23.88 -46.05 -4.77
CA PRO A 23 -24.66 -44.88 -5.11
C PRO A 23 -24.96 -44.06 -3.86
N ILE A 24 -24.68 -42.74 -3.94
CA ILE A 24 -25.01 -41.77 -2.94
C ILE A 24 -26.53 -41.58 -2.96
N VAL A 25 -27.20 -42.15 -1.98
CA VAL A 25 -28.64 -41.91 -1.76
C VAL A 25 -28.76 -40.52 -1.10
N ALA A 26 -29.10 -39.52 -1.90
CA ALA A 26 -29.43 -38.19 -1.37
C ALA A 26 -30.76 -38.29 -0.61
N SER A 27 -30.70 -38.22 0.69
CA SER A 27 -31.86 -38.01 1.55
C SER A 27 -32.33 -36.56 1.36
N PRO A 28 -33.60 -36.29 1.05
CA PRO A 28 -34.11 -34.92 1.03
C PRO A 28 -34.24 -34.44 2.48
N ALA A 29 -33.21 -33.76 3.00
CA ALA A 29 -33.37 -32.97 4.19
C ALA A 29 -34.29 -31.80 3.85
N ALA A 30 -35.46 -31.78 4.44
CA ALA A 30 -36.39 -30.67 4.38
C ALA A 30 -35.68 -29.41 4.90
N PHE A 31 -35.34 -28.50 3.99
CA PHE A 31 -34.91 -27.16 4.32
C PHE A 31 -36.16 -26.42 4.82
N THR A 32 -36.29 -26.31 6.14
CA THR A 32 -37.15 -25.32 6.73
C THR A 32 -36.50 -23.96 6.48
N VAL A 33 -37.08 -23.19 5.56
CA VAL A 33 -36.70 -21.79 5.36
C VAL A 33 -37.21 -21.04 6.60
N GLU A 34 -36.29 -20.79 7.53
CA GLU A 34 -36.52 -19.88 8.63
C GLU A 34 -36.53 -18.47 8.05
N GLU A 35 -37.67 -17.81 8.12
CA GLU A 35 -37.89 -16.44 7.66
C GLU A 35 -36.88 -15.52 8.38
N PRO A 36 -36.10 -14.67 7.68
CA PRO A 36 -35.17 -13.79 8.34
C PRO A 36 -35.91 -12.83 9.27
N PRO A 37 -35.34 -12.52 10.46
CA PRO A 37 -35.96 -11.59 11.39
C PRO A 37 -36.18 -10.24 10.73
N GLU A 38 -37.41 -9.73 10.93
CA GLU A 38 -37.89 -8.43 10.45
C GLU A 38 -36.83 -7.34 10.79
N ALA A 39 -36.41 -6.61 9.76
CA ALA A 39 -35.43 -5.54 9.91
C ALA A 39 -35.96 -4.48 10.91
N PRO A 40 -35.11 -3.95 11.80
CA PRO A 40 -35.52 -2.90 12.71
C PRO A 40 -36.04 -1.69 11.92
N PRO A 41 -37.10 -1.00 12.42
CA PRO A 41 -37.66 0.14 11.71
C PRO A 41 -36.62 1.22 11.50
N GLU A 42 -36.51 1.68 10.26
CA GLU A 42 -35.62 2.77 9.89
C GLU A 42 -35.90 4.01 10.77
N PRO A 43 -34.88 4.67 11.31
CA PRO A 43 -35.08 5.91 12.05
C PRO A 43 -35.70 6.94 11.10
N LYS A 44 -36.91 7.38 11.42
CA LYS A 44 -37.54 8.51 10.74
C LYS A 44 -36.67 9.73 10.93
N LEU A 45 -35.86 10.04 9.92
CA LEU A 45 -35.16 11.32 9.78
C LEU A 45 -36.26 12.40 9.70
N LEU A 46 -36.55 13.04 10.82
CA LEU A 46 -37.25 14.30 10.85
C LEU A 46 -36.36 15.35 10.19
N TYR A 47 -36.46 15.42 8.86
CA TYR A 47 -35.81 16.48 8.09
C TYR A 47 -36.61 17.76 8.31
N GLU A 48 -36.11 18.65 9.19
CA GLU A 48 -36.65 20.01 9.31
C GLU A 48 -36.04 20.87 8.17
N PRO A 49 -36.88 21.43 7.27
CA PRO A 49 -36.42 22.22 6.12
C PRO A 49 -35.94 23.64 6.49
N GLN A 50 -35.74 23.97 7.76
CA GLN A 50 -35.44 25.34 8.19
C GLN A 50 -33.96 25.69 8.33
N ARG A 51 -33.01 24.80 8.03
CA ARG A 51 -31.56 25.09 8.11
C ARG A 51 -30.83 25.23 6.76
N LEU A 52 -31.59 25.42 5.66
CA LEU A 52 -30.98 25.57 4.33
C LEU A 52 -30.54 27.02 4.01
N SER A 53 -30.87 28.00 4.85
CA SER A 53 -30.50 29.40 4.60
C SER A 53 -29.16 29.82 5.27
N GLU A 54 -28.63 28.99 6.17
CA GLU A 54 -27.36 29.31 6.85
C GLU A 54 -26.12 28.62 6.23
N ALA A 55 -26.32 27.73 5.24
CA ALA A 55 -25.23 27.02 4.56
C ALA A 55 -24.62 27.76 3.37
N LEU A 56 -25.04 29.01 3.11
CA LEU A 56 -24.43 29.87 2.07
C LEU A 56 -23.45 30.90 2.65
N ALA A 57 -23.09 30.75 3.94
CA ALA A 57 -22.03 31.54 4.53
C ALA A 57 -20.68 30.90 4.17
N GLU A 58 -19.97 31.55 3.26
CA GLU A 58 -18.56 31.48 2.90
C GLU A 58 -17.97 30.06 2.74
N PRO A 59 -17.29 29.79 1.59
CA PRO A 59 -16.51 28.57 1.52
C PRO A 59 -15.54 28.55 2.69
N PRO A 60 -15.33 27.38 3.34
CA PRO A 60 -14.37 27.30 4.44
C PRO A 60 -13.08 27.89 3.92
N VAL A 61 -12.59 28.95 4.59
CA VAL A 61 -11.24 29.48 4.40
C VAL A 61 -10.36 28.24 4.46
N VAL A 62 -9.86 27.84 3.28
CA VAL A 62 -8.83 26.81 3.19
C VAL A 62 -7.73 27.37 4.08
N ALA A 63 -7.60 26.85 5.30
CA ALA A 63 -6.54 27.22 6.18
C ALA A 63 -5.28 27.08 5.35
N GLU A 64 -4.67 28.22 5.04
CA GLU A 64 -3.40 28.29 4.33
C GLU A 64 -2.50 27.31 5.04
N ALA A 65 -2.04 26.28 4.29
CA ALA A 65 -1.23 25.24 4.89
C ALA A 65 -0.09 25.94 5.60
N PRO A 66 0.16 25.67 6.90
CA PRO A 66 1.17 26.38 7.64
C PRO A 66 2.45 26.38 6.83
N ASP A 67 3.08 27.54 6.70
CA ASP A 67 4.36 27.69 5.99
C ASP A 67 5.27 26.53 6.37
N PRO A 68 5.87 25.84 5.40
CA PRO A 68 6.75 24.71 5.72
C PRO A 68 7.81 25.20 6.69
N PRO A 69 8.05 24.49 7.81
CA PRO A 69 9.00 24.94 8.81
C PRO A 69 10.32 25.28 8.12
N THR A 70 10.77 26.52 8.33
CA THR A 70 12.04 27.05 7.83
C THR A 70 13.16 26.35 8.57
N GLY A 71 13.63 25.23 8.06
CA GLY A 71 14.64 24.38 8.68
C GLY A 71 14.14 22.95 8.90
N GLY A 72 15.04 21.98 8.83
CA GLY A 72 14.79 20.59 9.10
C GLY A 72 14.61 19.70 7.86
N VAL A 73 14.33 18.43 8.13
CA VAL A 73 14.31 17.38 7.11
C VAL A 73 13.11 17.53 6.16
N ARG A 74 13.40 17.52 4.85
CA ARG A 74 12.41 17.50 3.77
C ARG A 74 12.69 16.34 2.81
N ILE A 75 11.65 15.75 2.28
CA ILE A 75 11.76 14.61 1.38
C ILE A 75 11.04 14.92 0.08
N VAL A 76 11.71 14.72 -1.05
CA VAL A 76 11.10 14.83 -2.38
C VAL A 76 11.13 13.47 -3.06
N VAL A 77 9.99 12.97 -3.49
CA VAL A 77 9.86 11.71 -4.21
C VAL A 77 9.45 11.99 -5.65
N SER A 78 10.34 11.67 -6.59
CA SER A 78 10.03 11.71 -8.02
C SER A 78 9.50 10.36 -8.48
N ILE A 79 8.20 10.29 -8.80
CA ILE A 79 7.57 9.07 -9.32
C ILE A 79 8.24 8.62 -10.63
N PRO A 80 8.46 9.47 -11.64
CA PRO A 80 9.03 9.00 -12.90
C PRO A 80 10.50 8.59 -12.82
N LEU A 81 11.25 9.09 -11.83
CA LEU A 81 12.64 8.67 -11.60
C LEU A 81 12.75 7.50 -10.62
N GLN A 82 11.66 7.14 -9.93
CA GLN A 82 11.66 6.16 -8.84
C GLN A 82 12.78 6.45 -7.84
N LYS A 83 12.88 7.72 -7.44
CA LYS A 83 13.95 8.23 -6.58
C LYS A 83 13.41 9.18 -5.52
N ALA A 84 13.90 9.03 -4.29
CA ALA A 84 13.73 9.97 -3.21
C ALA A 84 15.00 10.80 -3.03
N TYR A 85 14.82 12.08 -2.72
CA TYR A 85 15.84 13.03 -2.31
C TYR A 85 15.54 13.45 -0.88
N VAL A 86 16.51 13.39 -0.02
CA VAL A 86 16.37 13.76 1.40
C VAL A 86 17.28 14.93 1.67
N PHE A 87 16.70 16.01 2.16
CA PHE A 87 17.37 17.26 2.48
C PHE A 87 17.27 17.52 3.96
N ASP A 88 18.22 18.25 4.50
CA ASP A 88 18.19 18.87 5.82
C ASP A 88 18.69 20.30 5.69
N ASP A 89 17.95 21.27 6.23
CA ASP A 89 18.23 22.69 6.09
C ASP A 89 18.57 23.16 4.66
N GLY A 90 17.96 22.52 3.65
CA GLY A 90 18.19 22.83 2.24
C GLY A 90 19.36 22.09 1.59
N GLU A 91 20.20 21.41 2.35
CA GLU A 91 21.30 20.61 1.83
C GLU A 91 20.89 19.16 1.53
N LEU A 92 21.38 18.60 0.44
CA LEU A 92 21.14 17.19 0.10
C LEU A 92 21.91 16.27 1.03
N LEU A 93 21.23 15.54 1.90
CA LEU A 93 21.85 14.51 2.72
C LEU A 93 22.17 13.24 1.92
N TRP A 94 21.22 12.76 1.14
CA TRP A 94 21.36 11.56 0.30
C TRP A 94 20.15 11.35 -0.61
N THR A 95 20.30 10.42 -1.55
CA THR A 95 19.20 9.93 -2.41
C THR A 95 18.99 8.44 -2.22
N ALA A 96 17.76 7.96 -2.47
CA ALA A 96 17.44 6.54 -2.42
C ALA A 96 16.59 6.13 -3.63
N PRO A 97 16.76 4.92 -4.16
CA PRO A 97 15.78 4.34 -5.06
C PRO A 97 14.49 4.05 -4.28
N VAL A 98 13.35 4.19 -4.95
CA VAL A 98 12.04 3.87 -4.38
C VAL A 98 11.25 3.00 -5.34
N SER A 99 10.14 2.41 -4.84
CA SER A 99 9.12 1.81 -5.67
C SER A 99 7.76 2.36 -5.25
N THR A 100 7.14 3.14 -6.14
CA THR A 100 5.84 3.78 -5.93
C THR A 100 4.69 2.89 -6.41
N GLY A 101 3.47 3.37 -6.33
CA GLY A 101 2.26 2.67 -6.75
C GLY A 101 2.27 2.30 -8.23
N LYS A 102 1.89 1.07 -8.55
CA LYS A 102 1.69 0.56 -9.90
C LYS A 102 0.43 1.16 -10.53
N ARG A 103 0.24 0.96 -11.84
CA ARG A 103 -0.97 1.35 -12.57
C ARG A 103 -2.23 0.80 -11.87
N GLY A 104 -3.24 1.65 -11.68
CA GLY A 104 -4.46 1.36 -10.93
C GLY A 104 -4.32 1.45 -9.41
N HIS A 105 -3.11 1.72 -8.91
CA HIS A 105 -2.81 1.93 -7.49
C HIS A 105 -1.76 3.04 -7.33
N GLU A 106 -1.95 4.13 -8.04
CA GLU A 106 -0.99 5.22 -8.14
C GLU A 106 -0.72 5.86 -6.77
N THR A 107 0.52 6.24 -6.53
CA THR A 107 0.87 7.08 -5.39
C THR A 107 0.37 8.50 -5.64
N PRO A 108 -0.40 9.11 -4.73
CA PRO A 108 -0.89 10.47 -4.90
C PRO A 108 0.27 11.47 -4.93
N THR A 109 0.11 12.53 -5.70
CA THR A 109 1.06 13.66 -5.75
C THR A 109 0.61 14.78 -4.85
N GLY A 110 1.54 15.57 -4.33
CA GLY A 110 1.31 16.66 -3.40
C GLY A 110 2.33 16.66 -2.27
N SER A 111 2.13 17.55 -1.30
CA SER A 111 2.93 17.61 -0.09
C SER A 111 2.15 17.05 1.09
N PHE A 112 2.74 16.13 1.80
CA PHE A 112 2.11 15.37 2.88
C PHE A 112 2.99 15.43 4.13
N PRO A 113 2.46 15.76 5.29
CA PRO A 113 3.18 15.60 6.55
C PRO A 113 3.25 14.12 6.94
N ILE A 114 4.27 13.73 7.67
CA ILE A 114 4.31 12.43 8.33
C ILE A 114 3.33 12.46 9.50
N LEU A 115 2.25 11.67 9.42
CA LEU A 115 1.17 11.64 10.41
C LEU A 115 1.45 10.66 11.56
N GLN A 116 2.18 9.59 11.29
CA GLN A 116 2.45 8.52 12.25
C GLN A 116 3.70 7.75 11.85
N LYS A 117 4.46 7.28 12.85
CA LYS A 117 5.66 6.44 12.64
C LYS A 117 5.55 5.17 13.46
N LYS A 118 5.88 4.01 12.86
CA LYS A 118 5.96 2.71 13.55
C LYS A 118 7.12 1.90 13.01
N VAL A 119 8.00 1.41 13.89
CA VAL A 119 9.12 0.51 13.51
C VAL A 119 8.58 -0.82 12.96
N HIS A 120 7.58 -1.36 13.64
CA HIS A 120 6.87 -2.57 13.23
C HIS A 120 5.42 -2.22 12.89
N HIS A 121 5.04 -2.45 11.64
CA HIS A 121 3.67 -2.28 11.16
C HIS A 121 3.35 -3.34 10.12
N ARG A 122 2.07 -3.71 10.05
CA ARG A 122 1.52 -4.59 9.03
C ARG A 122 0.36 -3.90 8.33
N SER A 123 0.16 -4.20 7.07
CA SER A 123 -0.90 -3.60 6.27
C SER A 123 -2.28 -4.11 6.70
N ASN A 124 -3.21 -3.22 7.00
CA ASN A 124 -4.60 -3.59 7.27
C ASN A 124 -5.42 -3.82 5.99
N LYS A 125 -4.83 -3.55 4.81
CA LYS A 125 -5.53 -3.60 3.51
C LYS A 125 -5.02 -4.70 2.58
N TYR A 126 -3.77 -5.16 2.75
CA TYR A 126 -3.09 -6.03 1.80
C TYR A 126 -2.38 -7.16 2.54
N ASP A 127 -3.07 -8.30 2.71
CA ASP A 127 -2.53 -9.59 3.17
C ASP A 127 -1.59 -9.51 4.39
N ASP A 128 -1.90 -8.61 5.32
CA ASP A 128 -1.06 -8.40 6.51
C ASP A 128 0.43 -8.21 6.17
N ALA A 129 0.72 -7.64 4.99
CA ALA A 129 2.08 -7.47 4.48
C ALA A 129 2.94 -6.65 5.45
N PRO A 130 4.19 -7.06 5.73
CA PRO A 130 5.06 -6.32 6.63
C PRO A 130 5.48 -4.97 6.03
N MET A 131 5.38 -3.92 6.84
CA MET A 131 5.75 -2.54 6.52
C MET A 131 6.74 -1.99 7.56
N PRO A 132 7.99 -2.51 7.64
CA PRO A 132 8.96 -2.04 8.63
C PRO A 132 9.32 -0.57 8.42
N TYR A 133 9.55 0.16 9.52
CA TYR A 133 9.87 1.60 9.51
C TYR A 133 8.80 2.44 8.79
N MET A 134 7.53 2.10 9.02
CA MET A 134 6.38 2.78 8.43
C MET A 134 6.29 4.23 8.89
N GLN A 135 6.13 5.14 7.93
CA GLN A 135 5.85 6.55 8.10
C GLN A 135 4.62 6.89 7.28
N ARG A 136 3.50 7.07 7.95
CA ARG A 136 2.19 7.30 7.34
C ARG A 136 2.06 8.72 6.81
N LEU A 137 1.61 8.86 5.57
CA LEU A 137 1.39 10.16 4.91
C LEU A 137 -0.09 10.53 4.81
N THR A 138 -0.96 9.54 4.70
CA THR A 138 -2.41 9.77 4.60
C THR A 138 -3.19 8.79 5.47
N TRP A 139 -4.34 9.22 5.98
CA TRP A 139 -5.25 8.31 6.69
C TRP A 139 -5.87 7.24 5.79
N SER A 140 -5.89 7.46 4.47
CA SER A 140 -6.28 6.43 3.48
C SER A 140 -5.29 5.28 3.35
N GLY A 141 -4.09 5.39 3.96
CA GLY A 141 -3.12 4.30 4.08
C GLY A 141 -1.87 4.41 3.22
N ILE A 142 -1.60 5.57 2.61
CA ILE A 142 -0.32 5.80 1.92
C ILE A 142 0.78 6.04 2.96
N ALA A 143 1.92 5.39 2.79
CA ALA A 143 3.05 5.48 3.71
C ALA A 143 4.39 5.24 2.99
N LEU A 144 5.48 5.74 3.58
CA LEU A 144 6.86 5.31 3.32
C LEU A 144 7.15 4.09 4.20
N HIS A 145 7.80 3.07 3.69
CA HIS A 145 8.24 1.91 4.50
C HIS A 145 9.35 1.11 3.80
N ALA A 146 10.03 0.24 4.54
CA ALA A 146 10.97 -0.71 3.94
C ALA A 146 10.23 -1.76 3.11
N GLY A 147 10.74 -2.07 1.92
CA GLY A 147 10.17 -3.09 1.05
C GLY A 147 11.02 -3.38 -0.19
N HIS A 148 10.54 -4.27 -1.03
CA HIS A 148 11.19 -4.60 -2.29
C HIS A 148 11.10 -3.43 -3.28
N VAL A 149 12.25 -3.04 -3.86
CA VAL A 149 12.40 -1.91 -4.79
C VAL A 149 12.97 -2.45 -6.11
N PRO A 150 12.11 -2.86 -7.06
CA PRO A 150 12.54 -3.47 -8.32
C PRO A 150 13.03 -2.47 -9.38
N GLY A 151 13.00 -1.15 -9.08
CA GLY A 151 13.38 -0.10 -10.03
C GLY A 151 12.22 0.46 -10.86
N TYR A 152 10.99 -0.02 -10.64
CA TYR A 152 9.77 0.46 -11.29
C TYR A 152 8.60 0.50 -10.29
N PRO A 153 7.48 1.19 -10.61
CA PRO A 153 6.29 1.21 -9.77
C PRO A 153 5.68 -0.19 -9.60
N ALA A 154 5.67 -0.72 -8.36
CA ALA A 154 5.21 -2.08 -8.08
C ALA A 154 4.37 -2.20 -6.79
N SER A 155 4.14 -1.09 -6.06
CA SER A 155 3.35 -1.10 -4.83
C SER A 155 1.85 -0.93 -5.10
N HIS A 156 1.05 -0.97 -4.03
CA HIS A 156 -0.38 -0.61 -4.05
C HIS A 156 -0.61 0.81 -3.53
N GLY A 157 0.31 1.74 -3.87
CA GLY A 157 0.21 3.16 -3.52
C GLY A 157 1.26 3.64 -2.53
N CYS A 158 1.76 2.80 -1.63
CA CYS A 158 2.85 3.15 -0.72
C CYS A 158 4.18 3.37 -1.45
N ILE A 159 5.11 4.04 -0.79
CA ILE A 159 6.46 4.29 -1.28
C ILE A 159 7.40 3.34 -0.56
N ARG A 160 7.92 2.35 -1.27
CA ARG A 160 8.87 1.38 -0.73
C ARG A 160 10.30 1.91 -0.88
N LEU A 161 11.10 1.71 0.17
CA LEU A 161 12.54 2.01 0.18
C LEU A 161 13.33 0.75 0.52
N PRO A 162 14.61 0.66 0.14
CA PRO A 162 15.53 -0.34 0.68
C PRO A 162 15.57 -0.21 2.21
N ARG A 163 15.69 -1.34 2.92
CA ARG A 163 15.57 -1.38 4.39
C ARG A 163 16.56 -0.44 5.10
N SER A 164 17.79 -0.34 4.62
CA SER A 164 18.79 0.58 5.18
C SER A 164 18.36 2.04 5.08
N HIS A 165 17.84 2.45 3.91
CA HIS A 165 17.35 3.81 3.68
C HIS A 165 16.09 4.10 4.48
N ALA A 166 15.15 3.16 4.56
CA ALA A 166 13.95 3.32 5.37
C ALA A 166 14.27 3.47 6.87
N LYS A 167 15.24 2.67 7.39
CA LYS A 167 15.72 2.79 8.76
C LYS A 167 16.39 4.14 9.02
N ARG A 168 17.28 4.58 8.10
CA ARG A 168 17.97 5.87 8.20
C ARG A 168 16.97 7.03 8.15
N LEU A 169 16.02 6.99 7.21
CA LEU A 169 14.97 8.00 7.09
C LEU A 169 14.11 8.07 8.35
N PHE A 170 13.70 6.92 8.87
CA PHE A 170 12.94 6.83 10.10
C PHE A 170 13.66 7.45 11.31
N ALA A 171 14.98 7.40 11.36
CA ALA A 171 15.77 7.94 12.48
C ALA A 171 15.85 9.47 12.47
N ILE A 172 15.81 10.12 11.30
CA ILE A 172 16.03 11.57 11.16
C ILE A 172 14.74 12.36 10.94
N THR A 173 13.61 11.71 10.74
CA THR A 173 12.31 12.37 10.53
C THR A 173 11.48 12.37 11.79
N ASP A 174 10.55 13.33 11.91
CA ASP A 174 9.57 13.41 12.97
C ASP A 174 8.14 13.49 12.43
N GLY A 175 7.15 13.49 13.33
CA GLY A 175 5.79 13.86 12.98
C GLY A 175 5.74 15.28 12.43
N GLY A 176 5.06 15.48 11.29
CA GLY A 176 5.03 16.78 10.62
C GLY A 176 6.12 16.96 9.55
N THR A 177 7.21 16.15 9.53
CA THR A 177 8.19 16.19 8.43
C THR A 177 7.49 16.10 7.07
N THR A 178 7.78 17.06 6.18
CA THR A 178 7.11 17.17 4.88
C THR A 178 7.70 16.22 3.84
N VAL A 179 6.81 15.50 3.15
CA VAL A 179 7.13 14.61 2.02
C VAL A 179 6.41 15.12 0.78
N THR A 180 7.14 15.65 -0.19
CA THR A 180 6.60 16.11 -1.46
C THR A 180 6.72 15.00 -2.52
N ILE A 181 5.60 14.59 -3.08
CA ILE A 181 5.51 13.55 -4.12
C ILE A 181 5.15 14.20 -5.44
N THR A 182 5.98 14.00 -6.47
CA THR A 182 5.82 14.71 -7.74
C THR A 182 5.94 13.79 -8.97
N LYS A 183 5.23 14.17 -10.04
CA LYS A 183 5.40 13.58 -11.38
C LYS A 183 6.49 14.28 -12.21
N ARG A 184 7.15 15.29 -11.65
CA ARG A 184 8.26 15.97 -12.33
C ARG A 184 9.54 15.14 -12.25
N LYS A 185 10.44 15.34 -13.22
CA LYS A 185 11.78 14.74 -13.27
C LYS A 185 12.81 15.82 -12.94
N PRO A 186 13.21 15.99 -11.66
CA PRO A 186 14.26 16.95 -11.34
C PRO A 186 15.57 16.52 -12.02
N ARG A 187 16.25 17.50 -12.65
CA ARG A 187 17.50 17.27 -13.34
C ARG A 187 18.71 17.30 -12.41
N SER A 188 18.54 17.88 -11.23
CA SER A 188 19.56 17.95 -10.18
C SER A 188 18.90 17.93 -8.80
N PRO A 189 19.68 17.69 -7.71
CA PRO A 189 19.15 17.78 -6.34
C PRO A 189 18.57 19.16 -6.02
N GLU A 190 19.21 20.24 -6.47
CA GLU A 190 18.75 21.62 -6.26
C GLU A 190 17.40 21.87 -6.97
N ALA A 191 17.21 21.25 -8.16
CA ALA A 191 15.92 21.28 -8.84
C ALA A 191 14.85 20.48 -8.10
N ALA A 192 15.21 19.40 -7.40
CA ALA A 192 14.29 18.66 -6.53
C ALA A 192 13.93 19.49 -5.29
N MET A 193 14.88 20.18 -4.68
CA MET A 193 14.66 21.02 -3.51
C MET A 193 13.62 22.14 -3.80
N ARG A 194 13.68 22.75 -4.97
CA ARG A 194 12.71 23.79 -5.38
C ARG A 194 11.29 23.26 -5.65
N MET A 195 11.04 21.99 -5.42
CA MET A 195 9.71 21.36 -5.55
C MET A 195 9.01 21.14 -4.19
N THR A 196 9.69 21.50 -3.11
CA THR A 196 9.16 21.40 -1.72
C THR A 196 8.21 22.54 -1.43
#